data_43c894cea7c0c1cc297596980bc7385a
#
_entry.id   43c894cea7c0c1cc297596980bc7385a
#
_cell.length_a   1.000
_cell.length_b   1.000
_cell.length_c   1.000
_cell.angle_alpha   90.00
_cell.angle_beta   90.00
_cell.angle_gamma   90.00
#
_symmetry.space_group_name_H-M   'P 1'
#
loop_
_entity.id
_entity.type
_entity.pdbx_description
1 polymer ?
#
loop_
_entity_poly.entity_id
_entity_poly.type
_entity_poly.pdbx_seq_one_letter_code
_entity_poly.pdbx_strand_id
1 'polypeptide(L)'
;FLDWWAERLRHFCYFDFPNGLFVDQKWVNLVPIFFESVFVIKHPGYNVAYWNLQERTLSKNNNNWFINQQYPLSIYHFSSVGIKQGLLFHKQQNRYTDADLPLNKELFMAYRQLVLDEGYLQTNPYSCYYVELHNNHVTQKMKSSFSGRMKLWLKGVIPAKQRAKLKKKLLDFANS
;
A
#
# COMPACT_ATOMS: atom_id res chain seq x y z
N PHE A 1 -15.34 12.31 18.11
CA PHE A 1 -14.67 11.96 16.85
C PHE A 1 -14.91 10.50 16.45
N LEU A 2 -14.60 9.52 17.32
CA LEU A 2 -14.66 8.09 16.96
C LEU A 2 -16.02 7.63 16.46
N ASP A 3 -17.11 8.07 17.10
CA ASP A 3 -18.48 7.70 16.68
C ASP A 3 -18.81 8.28 15.29
N TRP A 4 -18.45 9.54 15.05
CA TRP A 4 -18.60 10.17 13.75
C TRP A 4 -17.79 9.42 12.67
N TRP A 5 -16.55 9.06 12.97
CA TRP A 5 -15.67 8.35 12.04
C TRP A 5 -16.21 6.93 11.76
N ALA A 6 -16.59 6.18 12.80
CA ALA A 6 -17.18 4.85 12.65
C ALA A 6 -18.43 4.87 11.77
N GLU A 7 -19.29 5.88 11.94
CA GLU A 7 -20.50 6.03 11.10
C GLU A 7 -20.16 6.33 9.63
N ARG A 8 -19.13 7.18 9.37
CA ARG A 8 -18.64 7.39 8.00
C ARG A 8 -18.11 6.12 7.38
N LEU A 9 -17.29 5.36 8.11
CA LEU A 9 -16.69 4.12 7.63
C LEU A 9 -17.72 3.02 7.36
N ARG A 10 -18.79 2.95 8.13
CA ARG A 10 -19.87 1.98 7.91
C ARG A 10 -20.45 2.04 6.50
N HIS A 11 -20.54 3.24 5.92
CA HIS A 11 -21.21 3.46 4.65
C HIS A 11 -20.26 3.82 3.50
N PHE A 12 -19.08 4.36 3.79
CA PHE A 12 -18.24 5.01 2.80
C PHE A 12 -16.75 4.63 2.89
N CYS A 13 -16.42 3.46 3.46
CA CYS A 13 -15.06 2.94 3.51
C CYS A 13 -14.71 2.20 2.21
N TYR A 14 -14.76 2.92 1.08
CA TYR A 14 -14.48 2.36 -0.24
C TYR A 14 -13.19 2.91 -0.84
N PHE A 15 -12.56 2.11 -1.69
CA PHE A 15 -11.49 2.52 -2.56
C PHE A 15 -12.10 2.97 -3.90
N ASP A 16 -12.54 4.22 -3.97
CA ASP A 16 -13.31 4.78 -5.08
C ASP A 16 -12.87 6.23 -5.37
N PHE A 17 -11.71 6.38 -6.00
CA PHE A 17 -11.14 7.68 -6.33
C PHE A 17 -12.06 8.56 -7.20
N PRO A 18 -12.77 8.02 -8.22
CA PRO A 18 -13.66 8.84 -9.04
C PRO A 18 -14.74 9.56 -8.23
N ASN A 19 -15.21 8.93 -7.14
CA ASN A 19 -16.20 9.50 -6.23
C ASN A 19 -15.57 10.18 -4.99
N GLY A 20 -14.25 10.37 -4.99
CA GLY A 20 -13.52 11.06 -3.93
C GLY A 20 -13.39 10.27 -2.63
N LEU A 21 -13.58 8.94 -2.67
CA LEU A 21 -13.44 8.07 -1.50
C LEU A 21 -12.09 7.36 -1.50
N PHE A 22 -11.45 7.36 -0.34
CA PHE A 22 -10.21 6.63 -0.11
C PHE A 22 -10.21 6.04 1.29
N VAL A 23 -10.92 4.93 1.42
CA VAL A 23 -11.11 4.15 2.65
C VAL A 23 -11.30 5.01 3.91
N ASP A 24 -10.59 4.73 4.97
CA ASP A 24 -10.66 5.46 6.25
C ASP A 24 -9.97 6.82 6.22
N GLN A 25 -8.88 6.95 5.46
CA GLN A 25 -8.01 8.13 5.47
C GLN A 25 -8.70 9.41 4.97
N LYS A 26 -9.60 9.29 3.98
CA LYS A 26 -10.32 10.46 3.44
C LYS A 26 -11.09 11.21 4.52
N TRP A 27 -11.71 10.48 5.43
CA TRP A 27 -12.51 11.05 6.50
C TRP A 27 -11.65 11.73 7.57
N VAL A 28 -10.49 11.17 7.89
CA VAL A 28 -9.55 11.77 8.85
C VAL A 28 -9.05 13.13 8.38
N ASN A 29 -8.92 13.36 7.08
CA ASN A 29 -8.54 14.67 6.54
C ASN A 29 -9.54 15.79 6.86
N LEU A 30 -10.80 15.45 7.18
CA LEU A 30 -11.83 16.42 7.55
C LEU A 30 -11.87 16.72 9.05
N VAL A 31 -11.14 15.96 9.86
CA VAL A 31 -11.16 16.11 11.33
C VAL A 31 -10.77 17.53 11.78
N PRO A 32 -9.73 18.18 11.22
CA PRO A 32 -9.41 19.55 11.61
C PRO A 32 -10.47 20.59 11.23
N ILE A 33 -11.41 20.24 10.35
CA ILE A 33 -12.49 21.12 9.90
C ILE A 33 -13.72 20.98 10.80
N PHE A 34 -14.03 19.76 11.23
CA PHE A 34 -15.30 19.46 11.94
C PHE A 34 -15.15 19.38 13.45
N PHE A 35 -13.94 19.29 13.96
CA PHE A 35 -13.71 19.12 15.40
C PHE A 35 -12.79 20.20 15.92
N GLU A 36 -13.16 20.74 17.08
CA GLU A 36 -12.31 21.61 17.88
C GLU A 36 -11.22 20.80 18.60
N SER A 37 -10.21 21.46 19.11
CA SER A 37 -9.12 20.85 19.91
C SER A 37 -8.34 19.76 19.16
N VAL A 38 -8.16 19.92 17.84
CA VAL A 38 -7.35 19.03 17.01
C VAL A 38 -5.92 19.60 16.90
N PHE A 39 -4.95 18.78 17.27
CA PHE A 39 -3.54 19.11 17.08
C PHE A 39 -2.95 18.30 15.93
N VAL A 40 -2.47 18.97 14.90
CA VAL A 40 -1.79 18.35 13.76
C VAL A 40 -0.28 18.35 14.00
N ILE A 41 0.31 17.17 14.17
CA ILE A 41 1.76 17.02 14.34
C ILE A 41 2.46 17.34 13.02
N LYS A 42 3.19 18.45 12.98
CA LYS A 42 3.95 18.91 11.80
C LYS A 42 5.43 18.52 11.81
N HIS A 43 5.88 17.80 12.83
CA HIS A 43 7.28 17.39 12.96
C HIS A 43 7.69 16.44 11.83
N PRO A 44 8.75 16.73 11.04
CA PRO A 44 9.12 15.97 9.85
C PRO A 44 9.47 14.50 10.11
N GLY A 45 9.89 14.15 11.32
CA GLY A 45 10.23 12.79 11.72
C GLY A 45 9.01 11.85 11.91
N TYR A 46 7.78 12.38 11.81
CA TYR A 46 6.56 11.57 11.93
C TYR A 46 5.98 11.27 10.56
N ASN A 47 5.44 10.04 10.40
CA ASN A 47 4.78 9.57 9.19
C ASN A 47 5.65 9.70 7.92
N VAL A 48 6.93 9.36 8.03
CA VAL A 48 7.84 9.29 6.88
C VAL A 48 7.47 8.08 6.04
N ALA A 49 7.27 8.27 4.73
CA ALA A 49 6.86 7.20 3.83
C ALA A 49 7.18 7.56 2.37
N TYR A 50 7.04 6.59 1.46
CA TYR A 50 7.38 6.77 0.05
C TYR A 50 6.70 7.98 -0.63
N TRP A 51 5.56 8.43 -0.14
CA TRP A 51 4.81 9.56 -0.72
C TRP A 51 5.36 10.94 -0.35
N ASN A 52 6.23 11.04 0.66
CA ASN A 52 6.81 12.32 1.10
C ASN A 52 8.34 12.33 1.16
N LEU A 53 9.03 11.37 0.54
CA LEU A 53 10.49 11.31 0.53
C LEU A 53 11.15 12.46 -0.25
N GLN A 54 10.42 13.13 -1.14
CA GLN A 54 10.90 14.34 -1.82
C GLN A 54 11.13 15.52 -0.85
N GLU A 55 10.46 15.52 0.30
CA GLU A 55 10.54 16.57 1.33
C GLU A 55 11.31 16.10 2.58
N ARG A 56 11.56 14.80 2.70
CA ARG A 56 12.05 14.14 3.92
C ARG A 56 13.21 13.20 3.61
N THR A 57 14.38 13.80 3.53
CA THR A 57 15.62 13.05 3.29
C THR A 57 16.07 12.35 4.56
N LEU A 58 16.22 11.02 4.47
CA LEU A 58 16.73 10.21 5.57
C LEU A 58 18.25 10.40 5.72
N SER A 59 18.71 10.54 6.92
CA SER A 59 20.12 10.60 7.29
C SER A 59 20.39 9.76 8.54
N LYS A 60 21.65 9.37 8.74
CA LYS A 60 22.08 8.56 9.87
C LYS A 60 23.30 9.21 10.52
N ASN A 61 23.26 9.36 11.85
CA ASN A 61 24.40 9.81 12.64
C ASN A 61 24.59 8.83 13.79
N ASN A 62 25.76 8.18 13.83
CA ASN A 62 26.00 7.02 14.66
C ASN A 62 24.90 5.95 14.40
N ASN A 63 24.16 5.52 15.39
CA ASN A 63 23.04 4.57 15.24
C ASN A 63 21.66 5.21 15.24
N ASN A 64 21.59 6.55 15.18
CA ASN A 64 20.32 7.28 15.21
C ASN A 64 19.93 7.75 13.81
N TRP A 65 18.63 7.66 13.52
CA TRP A 65 18.05 8.10 12.27
C TRP A 65 17.43 9.49 12.37
N PHE A 66 17.66 10.31 11.37
CA PHE A 66 17.17 11.69 11.30
C PHE A 66 16.53 11.97 9.94
N ILE A 67 15.64 12.94 9.93
CA ILE A 67 15.06 13.52 8.72
C ILE A 67 15.66 14.92 8.52
N ASN A 68 16.09 15.17 7.28
CA ASN A 68 16.71 16.44 6.87
C ASN A 68 17.90 16.82 7.77
N GLN A 69 18.66 15.82 8.25
CA GLN A 69 19.84 15.96 9.13
C GLN A 69 19.56 16.60 10.51
N GLN A 70 18.34 16.97 10.79
CA GLN A 70 17.98 17.76 11.97
C GLN A 70 16.96 17.06 12.87
N TYR A 71 15.90 16.48 12.30
CA TYR A 71 14.76 16.01 13.05
C TYR A 71 14.90 14.50 13.34
N PRO A 72 14.85 14.05 14.61
CA PRO A 72 14.84 12.62 14.90
C PRO A 72 13.71 11.91 14.17
N LEU A 73 14.02 10.78 13.56
CA LEU A 73 13.00 9.89 12.97
C LEU A 73 12.20 9.24 14.10
N SER A 74 10.90 9.50 14.14
CA SER A 74 9.99 8.94 15.15
C SER A 74 9.11 7.83 14.58
N ILE A 75 8.55 8.03 13.38
CA ILE A 75 7.66 7.04 12.73
C ILE A 75 8.00 6.95 11.24
N TYR A 76 8.40 5.76 10.79
CA TYR A 76 8.51 5.41 9.38
C TYR A 76 7.40 4.43 9.00
N HIS A 77 6.59 4.79 8.02
CA HIS A 77 5.50 3.97 7.53
C HIS A 77 5.98 3.12 6.34
N PHE A 78 6.27 1.84 6.58
CA PHE A 78 6.71 0.88 5.57
C PHE A 78 5.53 0.38 4.72
N SER A 79 4.92 1.28 3.95
CA SER A 79 3.86 0.94 3.01
C SER A 79 4.43 0.39 1.70
N SER A 80 3.73 -0.57 1.10
CA SER A 80 4.09 -1.17 -0.20
C SER A 80 5.42 -1.89 -0.27
N VAL A 81 5.97 -2.30 0.86
CA VAL A 81 7.22 -3.07 0.91
C VAL A 81 7.01 -4.54 0.55
N GLY A 82 8.02 -5.17 -0.02
CA GLY A 82 8.04 -6.59 -0.30
C GLY A 82 8.87 -7.36 0.72
N ILE A 83 8.27 -7.77 1.84
CA ILE A 83 8.99 -8.50 2.90
C ILE A 83 9.66 -9.77 2.35
N LYS A 84 8.93 -10.61 1.60
CA LYS A 84 9.50 -11.84 1.00
C LYS A 84 10.61 -11.54 0.00
N GLN A 85 10.41 -10.55 -0.87
CA GLN A 85 11.32 -10.17 -1.93
C GLN A 85 12.50 -9.33 -1.44
N GLY A 86 12.43 -8.78 -0.24
CA GLY A 86 13.42 -7.84 0.29
C GLY A 86 13.45 -6.53 -0.51
N LEU A 87 12.31 -6.08 -1.05
CA LEU A 87 12.19 -4.85 -1.84
C LEU A 87 11.58 -3.75 -1.00
N LEU A 88 12.27 -2.61 -0.89
CA LEU A 88 11.73 -1.42 -0.23
C LEU A 88 10.53 -0.87 -0.99
N PHE A 89 10.62 -0.85 -2.32
CA PHE A 89 9.54 -0.40 -3.20
C PHE A 89 9.04 -1.56 -4.05
N HIS A 90 7.93 -2.17 -3.67
CA HIS A 90 7.35 -3.32 -4.36
C HIS A 90 6.13 -2.95 -5.22
N LYS A 91 5.33 -1.98 -4.78
CA LYS A 91 4.08 -1.57 -5.42
C LYS A 91 3.81 -0.07 -5.19
N GLN A 92 2.80 0.46 -5.88
CA GLN A 92 2.16 1.76 -5.62
C GLN A 92 3.03 3.02 -5.83
N GLN A 93 4.28 2.89 -6.24
CA GLN A 93 5.11 4.04 -6.62
C GLN A 93 6.05 3.65 -7.77
N ASN A 94 6.44 4.64 -8.57
CA ASN A 94 7.32 4.50 -9.74
C ASN A 94 8.40 5.60 -9.80
N ARG A 95 8.57 6.36 -8.73
CA ARG A 95 9.51 7.50 -8.67
C ARG A 95 10.91 7.10 -8.24
N TYR A 96 11.01 6.07 -7.39
CA TYR A 96 12.26 5.64 -6.78
C TYR A 96 12.46 4.15 -6.96
N THR A 97 13.74 3.77 -7.07
CA THR A 97 14.20 2.39 -6.92
C THR A 97 14.94 2.22 -5.58
N ASP A 98 15.18 0.99 -5.18
CA ASP A 98 15.98 0.69 -3.98
C ASP A 98 17.40 1.29 -4.04
N ALA A 99 17.95 1.45 -5.25
CA ALA A 99 19.27 2.02 -5.46
C ALA A 99 19.31 3.54 -5.28
N ASP A 100 18.21 4.24 -5.53
CA ASP A 100 18.16 5.70 -5.39
C ASP A 100 18.20 6.15 -3.93
N LEU A 101 17.79 5.27 -2.99
CA LEU A 101 17.60 5.61 -1.58
C LEU A 101 18.27 4.57 -0.66
N PRO A 102 19.62 4.48 -0.64
CA PRO A 102 20.34 3.43 0.08
C PRO A 102 20.09 3.43 1.59
N LEU A 103 19.97 4.59 2.23
CA LEU A 103 19.66 4.67 3.68
C LEU A 103 18.24 4.19 3.98
N ASN A 104 17.26 4.51 3.13
CA ASN A 104 15.91 3.98 3.28
C ASN A 104 15.90 2.46 3.10
N LYS A 105 16.72 1.94 2.19
CA LYS A 105 16.91 0.50 2.01
C LYS A 105 17.53 -0.15 3.24
N GLU A 106 18.55 0.46 3.83
CA GLU A 106 19.18 -0.02 5.06
C GLU A 106 18.16 -0.09 6.21
N LEU A 107 17.41 0.98 6.43
CA LEU A 107 16.36 1.03 7.45
C LEU A 107 15.28 -0.04 7.21
N PHE A 108 14.87 -0.23 5.97
CA PHE A 108 13.91 -1.26 5.59
C PHE A 108 14.45 -2.67 5.87
N MET A 109 15.73 -2.93 5.59
CA MET A 109 16.32 -4.24 5.84
C MET A 109 16.35 -4.58 7.33
N ALA A 110 16.63 -3.60 8.20
CA ALA A 110 16.51 -3.76 9.64
C ALA A 110 15.06 -4.06 10.08
N TYR A 111 14.10 -3.29 9.59
CA TYR A 111 12.66 -3.55 9.82
C TYR A 111 12.24 -4.94 9.31
N ARG A 112 12.68 -5.29 8.10
CA ARG A 112 12.39 -6.61 7.51
C ARG A 112 12.89 -7.74 8.37
N GLN A 113 14.10 -7.62 8.94
CA GLN A 113 14.65 -8.64 9.82
C GLN A 113 13.78 -8.82 11.06
N LEU A 114 13.39 -7.72 11.72
CA LEU A 114 12.47 -7.79 12.87
C LEU A 114 11.15 -8.51 12.53
N VAL A 115 10.56 -8.18 11.39
CA VAL A 115 9.30 -8.81 10.91
C VAL A 115 9.48 -10.31 10.65
N LEU A 116 10.64 -10.72 10.12
CA LEU A 116 10.95 -12.13 9.89
C LEU A 116 11.16 -12.89 11.21
N ASP A 117 11.88 -12.28 12.15
CA ASP A 117 12.17 -12.86 13.47
C ASP A 117 10.89 -13.05 14.31
N GLU A 118 9.90 -12.14 14.14
CA GLU A 118 8.57 -12.24 14.75
C GLU A 118 7.62 -13.24 14.06
N GLY A 119 8.13 -14.10 13.19
CA GLY A 119 7.38 -15.23 12.66
C GLY A 119 6.55 -14.93 11.40
N TYR A 120 6.93 -13.92 10.62
CA TYR A 120 6.22 -13.59 9.38
C TYR A 120 6.07 -14.78 8.42
N LEU A 121 7.11 -15.60 8.25
CA LEU A 121 7.07 -16.73 7.32
C LEU A 121 6.13 -17.84 7.81
N GLN A 122 5.97 -17.99 9.13
CA GLN A 122 5.06 -18.96 9.74
C GLN A 122 3.59 -18.51 9.65
N THR A 123 3.34 -17.21 9.83
CA THR A 123 1.97 -16.65 9.86
C THR A 123 1.44 -16.26 8.47
N ASN A 124 2.34 -15.86 7.56
CA ASN A 124 1.95 -15.42 6.22
C ASN A 124 1.17 -16.47 5.37
N PRO A 125 1.35 -17.79 5.54
CA PRO A 125 0.54 -18.79 4.85
C PRO A 125 -0.90 -18.92 5.38
N TYR A 126 -1.21 -18.35 6.54
CA TYR A 126 -2.56 -18.46 7.10
C TYR A 126 -3.57 -17.78 6.19
N SER A 127 -4.67 -18.48 5.93
CA SER A 127 -5.77 -17.91 5.17
C SER A 127 -6.51 -16.87 6.02
N CYS A 128 -7.00 -15.82 5.36
CA CYS A 128 -7.84 -14.82 6.00
C CYS A 128 -9.28 -15.02 5.54
N TYR A 129 -10.19 -15.26 6.46
CA TYR A 129 -11.62 -15.47 6.18
C TYR A 129 -12.21 -14.37 5.26
N TYR A 130 -11.90 -13.11 5.52
CA TYR A 130 -12.42 -12.00 4.70
C TYR A 130 -11.85 -11.97 3.29
N VAL A 131 -10.61 -12.41 3.09
CA VAL A 131 -10.02 -12.55 1.75
C VAL A 131 -10.68 -13.68 0.99
N GLU A 132 -10.96 -14.80 1.65
CA GLU A 132 -11.68 -15.93 1.05
C GLU A 132 -13.12 -15.53 0.68
N LEU A 133 -13.83 -14.86 1.58
CA LEU A 133 -15.18 -14.35 1.34
C LEU A 133 -15.21 -13.40 0.14
N HIS A 134 -14.27 -12.44 0.07
CA HIS A 134 -14.14 -11.52 -1.05
C HIS A 134 -13.87 -12.25 -2.36
N ASN A 135 -12.93 -13.17 -2.37
CA ASN A 135 -12.57 -13.95 -3.56
C ASN A 135 -13.75 -14.80 -4.06
N ASN A 136 -14.51 -15.39 -3.14
CA ASN A 136 -15.72 -16.15 -3.47
C ASN A 136 -16.79 -15.25 -4.09
N HIS A 137 -17.03 -14.06 -3.52
CA HIS A 137 -17.98 -13.10 -4.06
C HIS A 137 -17.57 -12.62 -5.46
N VAL A 138 -16.30 -12.24 -5.65
CA VAL A 138 -15.75 -11.83 -6.95
C VAL A 138 -15.89 -12.96 -7.98
N THR A 139 -15.58 -14.19 -7.57
CA THR A 139 -15.69 -15.38 -8.45
C THR A 139 -17.14 -15.64 -8.85
N GLN A 140 -18.09 -15.54 -7.91
CA GLN A 140 -19.51 -15.68 -8.22
C GLN A 140 -20.00 -14.60 -9.19
N LYS A 141 -19.63 -13.33 -8.95
CA LYS A 141 -19.95 -12.20 -9.83
C LYS A 141 -19.35 -12.39 -11.24
N MET A 142 -18.16 -12.94 -11.34
CA MET A 142 -17.55 -13.28 -12.64
C MET A 142 -18.28 -14.42 -13.34
N LYS A 143 -18.73 -15.46 -12.62
CA LYS A 143 -19.50 -16.58 -13.18
C LYS A 143 -20.88 -16.16 -13.67
N SER A 144 -21.52 -15.18 -13.05
CA SER A 144 -22.85 -14.67 -13.43
C SER A 144 -22.82 -13.74 -14.66
N SER A 145 -21.67 -13.13 -14.98
CA SER A 145 -21.49 -12.23 -16.12
C SER A 145 -20.96 -12.95 -17.35
N PHE A 146 -21.46 -12.62 -18.55
CA PHE A 146 -20.95 -13.18 -19.82
C PHE A 146 -19.46 -12.84 -20.02
N SER A 147 -19.07 -11.58 -19.82
CA SER A 147 -17.66 -11.15 -19.93
C SER A 147 -16.77 -11.82 -18.88
N GLY A 148 -17.31 -12.06 -17.68
CA GLY A 148 -16.63 -12.77 -16.61
C GLY A 148 -16.39 -14.24 -16.94
N ARG A 149 -17.40 -14.94 -17.49
CA ARG A 149 -17.28 -16.32 -17.96
C ARG A 149 -16.22 -16.46 -19.05
N MET A 150 -16.20 -15.53 -20.01
CA MET A 150 -15.17 -15.49 -21.04
C MET A 150 -13.77 -15.31 -20.46
N LYS A 151 -13.60 -14.39 -19.49
CA LYS A 151 -12.31 -14.19 -18.79
C LYS A 151 -11.85 -15.44 -18.02
N LEU A 152 -12.77 -16.16 -17.38
CA LEU A 152 -12.46 -17.42 -16.68
C LEU A 152 -12.04 -18.52 -17.65
N TRP A 153 -12.75 -18.64 -18.76
CA TRP A 153 -12.42 -19.58 -19.83
C TRP A 153 -11.03 -19.31 -20.43
N LEU A 154 -10.73 -18.05 -20.76
CA LEU A 154 -9.40 -17.62 -21.23
C LEU A 154 -8.29 -17.91 -20.20
N LYS A 155 -8.59 -17.81 -18.91
CA LYS A 155 -7.63 -18.18 -17.85
C LYS A 155 -7.34 -19.68 -17.82
N GLY A 156 -8.31 -20.51 -18.17
CA GLY A 156 -8.14 -21.97 -18.24
C GLY A 156 -7.37 -22.43 -19.48
N VAL A 157 -7.54 -21.72 -20.60
CA VAL A 157 -6.98 -22.15 -21.91
C VAL A 157 -5.61 -21.51 -22.19
N ILE A 158 -5.35 -20.28 -21.73
CA ILE A 158 -4.11 -19.55 -22.03
C ILE A 158 -3.18 -19.54 -20.82
N PRO A 159 -1.94 -20.06 -20.94
CA PRO A 159 -0.95 -20.02 -19.87
C PRO A 159 -0.66 -18.59 -19.39
N ALA A 160 -0.32 -18.44 -18.08
CA ALA A 160 -0.15 -17.14 -17.42
C ALA A 160 0.89 -16.23 -18.12
N LYS A 161 2.00 -16.80 -18.60
CA LYS A 161 3.06 -16.06 -19.35
C LYS A 161 2.54 -15.48 -20.67
N GLN A 162 1.68 -16.21 -21.39
CA GLN A 162 1.10 -15.76 -22.66
C GLN A 162 0.05 -14.67 -22.43
N ARG A 163 -0.76 -14.77 -21.34
CA ARG A 163 -1.73 -13.74 -20.95
C ARG A 163 -1.05 -12.40 -20.61
N ALA A 164 0.09 -12.44 -19.91
CA ALA A 164 0.87 -11.24 -19.60
C ALA A 164 1.38 -10.54 -20.88
N LYS A 165 1.87 -11.35 -21.86
CA LYS A 165 2.34 -10.85 -23.16
C LYS A 165 1.21 -10.24 -23.99
N LEU A 166 0.02 -10.86 -24.00
CA LEU A 166 -1.18 -10.37 -24.67
C LEU A 166 -1.67 -9.04 -24.03
N LYS A 167 -1.71 -8.99 -22.70
CA LYS A 167 -2.09 -7.76 -21.98
C LYS A 167 -1.16 -6.60 -22.29
N LYS A 168 0.15 -6.84 -22.35
CA LYS A 168 1.13 -5.81 -22.74
C LYS A 168 0.89 -5.30 -24.14
N LYS A 169 0.71 -6.20 -25.14
CA LYS A 169 0.42 -5.81 -26.53
C LYS A 169 -0.88 -4.98 -26.67
N LEU A 170 -1.92 -5.34 -25.91
CA LEU A 170 -3.19 -4.59 -25.92
C LEU A 170 -3.05 -3.19 -25.29
N LEU A 171 -2.22 -3.04 -24.26
CA LEU A 171 -1.92 -1.75 -23.65
C LEU A 171 -1.08 -0.88 -24.60
N ASP A 172 -0.08 -1.46 -25.26
CA ASP A 172 0.76 -0.76 -26.23
C ASP A 172 -0.07 -0.26 -27.43
N PHE A 173 -1.03 -1.07 -27.89
CA PHE A 173 -1.96 -0.69 -28.96
C PHE A 173 -2.99 0.38 -28.54
N ALA A 174 -3.44 0.39 -27.31
CA ALA A 174 -4.38 1.39 -26.78
C ALA A 174 -3.72 2.75 -26.53
N ASN A 175 -2.39 2.80 -26.47
CA ASN A 175 -1.60 4.02 -26.26
C ASN A 175 -0.93 4.55 -27.54
N SER A 176 -1.13 3.89 -28.68
CA SER A 176 -0.71 4.30 -30.02
C SER A 176 -1.87 4.98 -30.77
#